data_777f1ced6827f7a8bc4864d10fb32961
#
_entry.id   777f1ced6827f7a8bc4864d10fb32961
#
_cell.length_a   1.000
_cell.length_b   1.000
_cell.length_c   1.000
_cell.angle_alpha   90.00
_cell.angle_beta   90.00
_cell.angle_gamma   90.00
#
_symmetry.space_group_name_H-M   'P 1'
#
loop_
_entity.id
_entity.type
_entity.pdbx_description
1 polymer ?
#
loop_
_entity_poly.entity_id
_entity_poly.type
_entity_poly.pdbx_seq_one_letter_code
_entity_poly.pdbx_strand_id
1 'polypeptide(L)'
;MKCVILAGGSGDSLWPLSRKNYPKQFMNIKEGRSLFQETVVRNMPYCDEFIIVTNESYKNIVNGQMKVFQSLRYRVILEGSSKGTAAAVMLACLFCNSSELMFVVTADNLIDGVEYKDAILRAKELAKEGNITAIGIKPVDAASCYDYVLRDGEDVVRFIEKIKVGGNAKSGYDEGFLWNSGMYIY
;
A
#
# COMPACT_ATOMS: atom_id res chain seq x y z
N MET A 1 -2.87 -16.10 -1.80
CA MET A 1 -3.06 -14.67 -2.16
C MET A 1 -1.70 -14.08 -2.49
N LYS A 2 -1.59 -13.30 -3.56
CA LYS A 2 -0.34 -12.60 -3.93
C LYS A 2 -0.31 -11.20 -3.32
N CYS A 3 0.82 -10.79 -2.76
CA CYS A 3 1.04 -9.42 -2.28
C CYS A 3 1.67 -8.59 -3.40
N VAL A 4 1.04 -7.51 -3.81
CA VAL A 4 1.58 -6.54 -4.77
C VAL A 4 2.06 -5.32 -4.01
N ILE A 5 3.37 -5.10 -3.95
CA ILE A 5 3.97 -3.95 -3.27
C ILE A 5 4.30 -2.87 -4.31
N LEU A 6 3.67 -1.71 -4.17
CA LEU A 6 3.92 -0.55 -5.01
C LEU A 6 5.08 0.26 -4.42
N ALA A 7 6.25 0.18 -5.06
CA ALA A 7 7.50 0.78 -4.58
C ALA A 7 8.13 1.75 -5.59
N GLY A 8 7.35 2.25 -6.57
CA GLY A 8 7.83 3.13 -7.66
C GLY A 8 7.82 4.63 -7.35
N GLY A 9 7.25 5.06 -6.21
CA GLY A 9 7.12 6.47 -5.86
C GLY A 9 8.47 7.18 -5.61
N SER A 10 8.56 8.47 -5.99
CA SER A 10 9.77 9.29 -5.80
C SER A 10 10.12 9.61 -4.35
N GLY A 11 9.13 9.51 -3.45
CA GLY A 11 9.34 9.72 -2.01
C GLY A 11 9.62 11.16 -1.60
N ASP A 12 9.28 12.14 -2.43
CA ASP A 12 9.62 13.58 -2.24
C ASP A 12 9.04 14.18 -0.96
N SER A 13 7.99 13.60 -0.39
CA SER A 13 7.28 14.11 0.79
C SER A 13 8.13 14.19 2.07
N LEU A 14 9.25 13.50 2.15
CA LEU A 14 10.18 13.54 3.31
C LEU A 14 11.51 14.23 3.00
N TRP A 15 11.56 15.10 1.98
CA TRP A 15 12.75 15.93 1.78
C TRP A 15 13.00 16.81 3.03
N PRO A 16 14.25 16.97 3.52
CA PRO A 16 15.53 16.59 2.96
C PRO A 16 16.03 15.17 3.35
N LEU A 17 15.28 14.36 4.04
CA LEU A 17 15.67 13.00 4.42
C LEU A 17 15.68 12.07 3.21
N SER A 18 14.58 12.09 2.43
CA SER A 18 14.49 11.36 1.17
C SER A 18 15.23 12.06 0.03
N ARG A 19 15.70 11.31 -0.94
CA ARG A 19 16.35 11.78 -2.16
C ARG A 19 15.82 11.04 -3.36
N LYS A 20 15.90 11.66 -4.55
CA LYS A 20 15.48 11.05 -5.83
C LYS A 20 16.08 9.65 -6.04
N ASN A 21 17.35 9.46 -5.66
CA ASN A 21 18.02 8.17 -5.81
C ASN A 21 17.89 7.27 -4.56
N TYR A 22 17.27 7.73 -3.51
CA TYR A 22 17.02 6.99 -2.28
C TYR A 22 15.71 7.46 -1.64
N PRO A 23 14.55 7.03 -2.20
CA PRO A 23 13.23 7.45 -1.72
C PRO A 23 12.91 6.91 -0.32
N LYS A 24 11.92 7.54 0.32
CA LYS A 24 11.52 7.26 1.71
C LYS A 24 11.26 5.79 2.00
N GLN A 25 10.64 5.06 1.07
CA GLN A 25 10.29 3.66 1.27
C GLN A 25 11.50 2.75 1.48
N PHE A 26 12.68 3.14 1.00
CA PHE A 26 13.90 2.36 1.17
C PHE A 26 14.78 2.81 2.34
N MET A 27 14.37 3.86 3.06
CA MET A 27 15.10 4.35 4.22
C MET A 27 14.88 3.45 5.43
N ASN A 28 15.95 3.20 6.19
CA ASN A 28 15.87 2.49 7.46
C ASN A 28 15.22 3.40 8.52
N ILE A 29 14.04 3.01 8.99
CA ILE A 29 13.27 3.80 9.96
C ILE A 29 13.08 3.03 11.27
N LYS A 30 12.95 1.70 11.22
CA LYS A 30 12.67 0.89 12.40
C LYS A 30 13.60 -0.33 12.43
N GLU A 31 14.33 -0.51 13.53
CA GLU A 31 15.10 -1.73 13.83
C GLU A 31 16.04 -2.21 12.70
N GLY A 32 16.62 -1.26 11.96
CA GLY A 32 17.52 -1.59 10.86
C GLY A 32 16.84 -2.02 9.56
N ARG A 33 15.50 -1.97 9.49
CA ARG A 33 14.73 -2.24 8.28
C ARG A 33 14.16 -0.97 7.65
N SER A 34 14.02 -1.01 6.33
CA SER A 34 13.31 0.04 5.59
C SER A 34 11.80 -0.12 5.69
N LEU A 35 11.02 0.94 5.36
CA LEU A 35 9.56 0.84 5.25
C LEU A 35 9.13 -0.24 4.26
N PHE A 36 9.86 -0.38 3.14
CA PHE A 36 9.64 -1.44 2.17
C PHE A 36 9.81 -2.83 2.80
N GLN A 37 10.91 -3.06 3.55
CA GLN A 37 11.15 -4.32 4.23
C GLN A 37 10.13 -4.60 5.33
N GLU A 38 9.72 -3.58 6.09
CA GLU A 38 8.63 -3.69 7.06
C GLU A 38 7.31 -4.08 6.39
N THR A 39 7.03 -3.52 5.20
CA THR A 39 5.86 -3.91 4.41
C THR A 39 5.93 -5.37 3.98
N VAL A 40 7.11 -5.87 3.57
CA VAL A 40 7.30 -7.29 3.25
C VAL A 40 7.02 -8.15 4.47
N VAL A 41 7.70 -7.89 5.60
CA VAL A 41 7.57 -8.68 6.84
C VAL A 41 6.12 -8.71 7.34
N ARG A 42 5.46 -7.56 7.36
CA ARG A 42 4.07 -7.43 7.82
C ARG A 42 3.10 -8.30 7.01
N ASN A 43 3.37 -8.50 5.72
CA ASN A 43 2.47 -9.23 4.82
C ASN A 43 2.85 -10.70 4.58
N MET A 44 4.04 -11.15 5.02
CA MET A 44 4.45 -12.55 4.91
C MET A 44 3.45 -13.56 5.49
N PRO A 45 2.77 -13.32 6.63
CA PRO A 45 1.80 -14.27 7.18
C PRO A 45 0.53 -14.46 6.34
N TYR A 46 0.25 -13.55 5.39
CA TYR A 46 -1.01 -13.51 4.64
C TYR A 46 -0.87 -13.85 3.16
N CYS A 47 0.35 -13.83 2.63
CA CYS A 47 0.61 -13.93 1.21
C CYS A 47 1.68 -14.98 0.88
N ASP A 48 1.47 -15.72 -0.20
CA ASP A 48 2.31 -16.86 -0.61
C ASP A 48 3.42 -16.44 -1.60
N GLU A 49 3.20 -15.34 -2.30
CA GLU A 49 4.11 -14.78 -3.30
C GLU A 49 4.02 -13.25 -3.30
N PHE A 50 5.14 -12.61 -3.62
CA PHE A 50 5.24 -11.15 -3.67
C PHE A 50 5.54 -10.67 -5.08
N ILE A 51 4.83 -9.64 -5.52
CA ILE A 51 5.08 -8.91 -6.76
C ILE A 51 5.47 -7.49 -6.37
N ILE A 52 6.67 -7.08 -6.69
CA ILE A 52 7.19 -5.76 -6.35
C ILE A 52 7.20 -4.93 -7.63
N VAL A 53 6.33 -3.92 -7.69
CA VAL A 53 6.30 -2.99 -8.84
C VAL A 53 7.10 -1.76 -8.48
N THR A 54 8.14 -1.48 -9.25
CA THR A 54 9.06 -0.37 -8.96
C THR A 54 9.58 0.27 -10.25
N ASN A 55 10.23 1.43 -10.11
CA ASN A 55 10.91 2.09 -11.22
C ASN A 55 12.27 1.43 -11.52
N GLU A 56 12.72 1.51 -12.78
CA GLU A 56 14.04 1.01 -13.21
C GLU A 56 15.18 1.56 -12.33
N SER A 57 15.09 2.84 -11.95
CA SER A 57 16.10 3.48 -11.08
C SER A 57 16.23 2.85 -9.70
N TYR A 58 15.23 2.15 -9.21
CA TYR A 58 15.21 1.56 -7.87
C TYR A 58 15.44 0.05 -7.87
N LYS A 59 15.59 -0.57 -9.04
CA LYS A 59 15.81 -2.02 -9.20
C LYS A 59 16.91 -2.57 -8.30
N ASN A 60 18.05 -1.89 -8.27
CA ASN A 60 19.22 -2.34 -7.50
C ASN A 60 18.97 -2.24 -5.99
N ILE A 61 18.26 -1.20 -5.53
CA ILE A 61 17.90 -1.03 -4.12
C ILE A 61 16.91 -2.12 -3.70
N VAL A 62 15.86 -2.33 -4.49
CA VAL A 62 14.87 -3.39 -4.23
C VAL A 62 15.55 -4.75 -4.15
N ASN A 63 16.34 -5.11 -5.15
CA ASN A 63 17.06 -6.39 -5.17
C ASN A 63 18.02 -6.53 -3.98
N GLY A 64 18.71 -5.44 -3.59
CA GLY A 64 19.59 -5.42 -2.43
C GLY A 64 18.82 -5.67 -1.12
N GLN A 65 17.69 -5.00 -0.94
CA GLN A 65 16.87 -5.13 0.26
C GLN A 65 16.11 -6.45 0.34
N MET A 66 15.79 -7.07 -0.80
CA MET A 66 15.14 -8.38 -0.83
C MET A 66 16.09 -9.55 -0.54
N LYS A 67 17.40 -9.38 -0.60
CA LYS A 67 18.38 -10.45 -0.32
C LYS A 67 18.27 -11.08 1.06
N VAL A 68 17.73 -10.35 2.05
CA VAL A 68 17.52 -10.88 3.41
C VAL A 68 16.35 -11.87 3.49
N PHE A 69 15.48 -11.91 2.49
CA PHE A 69 14.31 -12.77 2.42
C PHE A 69 14.55 -13.99 1.52
N GLN A 70 15.55 -14.81 1.82
CA GLN A 70 16.04 -15.90 0.94
C GLN A 70 15.00 -16.97 0.61
N SER A 71 14.04 -17.22 1.50
CA SER A 71 12.99 -18.24 1.30
C SER A 71 11.71 -17.68 0.67
N LEU A 72 11.62 -16.36 0.48
CA LEU A 72 10.43 -15.73 -0.04
C LEU A 72 10.36 -15.84 -1.57
N ARG A 73 9.23 -16.29 -2.10
CA ARG A 73 8.96 -16.22 -3.54
C ARG A 73 8.55 -14.81 -3.91
N TYR A 74 9.33 -14.17 -4.76
CA TYR A 74 9.00 -12.83 -5.24
C TYR A 74 9.42 -12.60 -6.70
N ARG A 75 8.79 -11.60 -7.30
CA ARG A 75 9.08 -11.09 -8.64
C ARG A 75 9.19 -9.57 -8.60
N VAL A 76 10.15 -9.00 -9.29
CA VAL A 76 10.27 -7.56 -9.47
C VAL A 76 9.82 -7.19 -10.87
N ILE A 77 8.87 -6.28 -10.97
CA ILE A 77 8.36 -5.72 -12.21
C ILE A 77 8.82 -4.27 -12.30
N LEU A 78 9.35 -3.90 -13.45
CA LEU A 78 9.90 -2.57 -13.67
C LEU A 78 8.92 -1.74 -14.52
N GLU A 79 8.54 -0.59 -14.00
CA GLU A 79 7.79 0.42 -14.76
C GLU A 79 8.78 1.24 -15.60
N GLY A 80 8.55 1.34 -16.90
CA GLY A 80 9.36 2.21 -17.78
C GLY A 80 9.15 3.70 -17.49
N SER A 81 7.96 4.07 -16.98
CA SER A 81 7.62 5.40 -16.48
C SER A 81 6.50 5.27 -15.45
N SER A 82 6.55 6.09 -14.40
CA SER A 82 5.48 6.11 -13.39
C SER A 82 4.21 6.71 -13.99
N LYS A 83 3.19 5.86 -14.16
CA LYS A 83 1.86 6.22 -14.72
C LYS A 83 0.75 6.12 -13.67
N GLY A 84 1.12 6.14 -12.39
CA GLY A 84 0.19 6.07 -11.27
C GLY A 84 -0.14 4.64 -10.84
N THR A 85 -0.89 4.56 -9.75
CA THR A 85 -1.23 3.30 -9.06
C THR A 85 -1.94 2.29 -9.95
N ALA A 86 -2.93 2.74 -10.74
CA ALA A 86 -3.72 1.86 -11.59
C ALA A 86 -2.87 1.13 -12.64
N ALA A 87 -1.93 1.83 -13.27
CA ALA A 87 -1.03 1.24 -14.26
C ALA A 87 -0.10 0.19 -13.61
N ALA A 88 0.42 0.47 -12.42
CA ALA A 88 1.26 -0.46 -11.67
C ALA A 88 0.49 -1.74 -11.28
N VAL A 89 -0.76 -1.58 -10.82
CA VAL A 89 -1.66 -2.70 -10.51
C VAL A 89 -1.96 -3.53 -11.76
N MET A 90 -2.27 -2.90 -12.89
CA MET A 90 -2.51 -3.60 -14.16
C MET A 90 -1.29 -4.42 -14.60
N LEU A 91 -0.08 -3.89 -14.44
CA LEU A 91 1.15 -4.65 -14.73
C LEU A 91 1.27 -5.88 -13.83
N ALA A 92 0.94 -5.76 -12.54
CA ALA A 92 0.97 -6.89 -11.61
C ALA A 92 -0.07 -7.96 -11.98
N CYS A 93 -1.26 -7.58 -12.46
CA CYS A 93 -2.31 -8.49 -12.89
C CYS A 93 -1.84 -9.48 -13.99
N LEU A 94 -0.92 -9.08 -14.85
CA LEU A 94 -0.35 -9.95 -15.89
C LEU A 94 0.38 -11.19 -15.32
N PHE A 95 0.69 -11.18 -14.03
CA PHE A 95 1.39 -12.25 -13.31
C PHE A 95 0.52 -12.95 -12.28
N CYS A 96 -0.78 -12.68 -12.31
CA CYS A 96 -1.80 -13.31 -11.46
C CYS A 96 -2.76 -14.13 -12.33
N ASN A 97 -3.25 -15.24 -11.80
CA ASN A 97 -4.34 -15.97 -12.43
C ASN A 97 -5.68 -15.33 -12.06
N SER A 98 -6.69 -15.49 -12.90
CA SER A 98 -8.02 -14.89 -12.71
C SER A 98 -8.75 -15.33 -11.42
N SER A 99 -8.33 -16.43 -10.81
CA SER A 99 -8.89 -16.94 -9.55
C SER A 99 -8.05 -16.59 -8.31
N GLU A 100 -6.92 -15.90 -8.49
CA GLU A 100 -6.03 -15.53 -7.38
C GLU A 100 -6.40 -14.17 -6.83
N LEU A 101 -6.57 -14.08 -5.51
CA LEU A 101 -6.69 -12.80 -4.84
C LEU A 101 -5.36 -12.06 -4.85
N MET A 102 -5.42 -10.77 -5.12
CA MET A 102 -4.29 -9.87 -5.17
C MET A 102 -4.43 -8.80 -4.08
N PHE A 103 -3.50 -8.78 -3.13
CA PHE A 103 -3.44 -7.77 -2.08
C PHE A 103 -2.43 -6.68 -2.46
N VAL A 104 -2.93 -5.54 -2.87
CA VAL A 104 -2.12 -4.37 -3.24
C VAL A 104 -1.84 -3.53 -2.01
N VAL A 105 -0.58 -3.18 -1.80
CA VAL A 105 -0.10 -2.36 -0.68
C VAL A 105 0.95 -1.36 -1.15
N THR A 106 1.06 -0.22 -0.47
CA THR A 106 2.14 0.74 -0.72
C THR A 106 3.36 0.42 0.15
N ALA A 107 4.56 0.68 -0.37
CA ALA A 107 5.83 0.34 0.28
C ALA A 107 6.22 1.30 1.41
N ASP A 108 5.47 2.36 1.64
CA ASP A 108 5.86 3.52 2.45
C ASP A 108 5.01 3.72 3.71
N ASN A 109 4.07 2.82 3.98
CA ASN A 109 3.22 2.87 5.17
C ASN A 109 3.89 2.16 6.35
N LEU A 110 4.03 2.88 7.45
CA LEU A 110 4.29 2.28 8.75
C LEU A 110 2.94 2.03 9.43
N ILE A 111 2.58 0.78 9.57
CA ILE A 111 1.32 0.36 10.20
C ILE A 111 1.68 -0.46 11.43
N ASP A 112 1.16 -0.03 12.55
CA ASP A 112 1.30 -0.70 13.84
C ASP A 112 -0.11 -0.86 14.42
N GLY A 113 -0.49 -2.08 14.76
CA GLY A 113 -1.82 -2.33 15.32
C GLY A 113 -2.22 -3.80 15.26
N VAL A 114 -2.90 -4.24 16.30
CA VAL A 114 -3.44 -5.60 16.40
C VAL A 114 -4.58 -5.86 15.42
N GLU A 115 -5.30 -4.80 15.04
CA GLU A 115 -6.44 -4.87 14.11
C GLU A 115 -6.04 -5.15 12.66
N TYR A 116 -4.75 -5.01 12.31
CA TYR A 116 -4.26 -5.24 10.94
C TYR A 116 -4.61 -6.63 10.42
N LYS A 117 -4.42 -7.65 11.25
CA LYS A 117 -4.76 -9.04 10.92
C LYS A 117 -6.25 -9.21 10.62
N ASP A 118 -7.09 -8.69 11.49
CA ASP A 118 -8.55 -8.87 11.37
C ASP A 118 -9.09 -8.11 10.15
N ALA A 119 -8.57 -6.92 9.89
CA ALA A 119 -8.90 -6.16 8.69
C ALA A 119 -8.55 -6.92 7.39
N ILE A 120 -7.34 -7.52 7.31
CA ILE A 120 -6.96 -8.31 6.13
C ILE A 120 -7.84 -9.56 5.98
N LEU A 121 -8.11 -10.27 7.06
CA LEU A 121 -8.95 -11.47 7.01
C LEU A 121 -10.37 -11.12 6.55
N ARG A 122 -10.97 -10.05 7.09
CA ARG A 122 -12.30 -9.60 6.67
C ARG A 122 -12.31 -9.13 5.21
N ALA A 123 -11.32 -8.32 4.80
CA ALA A 123 -11.19 -7.87 3.42
C ALA A 123 -11.03 -9.05 2.44
N LYS A 124 -10.28 -10.09 2.84
CA LYS A 124 -10.12 -11.32 2.03
C LYS A 124 -11.43 -12.09 1.87
N GLU A 125 -12.28 -12.15 2.89
CA GLU A 125 -13.61 -12.78 2.80
C GLU A 125 -14.48 -12.03 1.79
N LEU A 126 -14.61 -10.73 1.94
CA LEU A 126 -15.39 -9.87 1.03
C LEU A 126 -14.87 -9.94 -0.42
N ALA A 127 -13.56 -10.01 -0.61
CA ALA A 127 -12.97 -10.15 -1.94
C ALA A 127 -13.30 -11.51 -2.59
N LYS A 128 -13.39 -12.60 -1.82
CA LYS A 128 -13.83 -13.90 -2.33
C LYS A 128 -15.30 -13.92 -2.80
N GLU A 129 -16.10 -13.01 -2.28
CA GLU A 129 -17.49 -12.81 -2.72
C GLU A 129 -17.59 -12.00 -4.03
N GLY A 130 -16.46 -11.59 -4.61
CA GLY A 130 -16.38 -10.83 -5.86
C GLY A 130 -16.31 -9.31 -5.67
N ASN A 131 -16.08 -8.83 -4.45
CA ASN A 131 -15.95 -7.42 -4.16
C ASN A 131 -14.48 -6.95 -4.32
N ILE A 132 -14.30 -5.69 -4.73
CA ILE A 132 -13.04 -4.98 -4.55
C ILE A 132 -13.07 -4.35 -3.16
N THR A 133 -12.14 -4.73 -2.29
CA THR A 133 -12.13 -4.24 -0.92
C THR A 133 -11.03 -3.20 -0.70
N ALA A 134 -11.35 -2.14 0.01
CA ALA A 134 -10.42 -1.11 0.44
C ALA A 134 -10.24 -1.17 1.96
N ILE A 135 -9.01 -1.10 2.45
CA ILE A 135 -8.72 -1.05 3.88
C ILE A 135 -8.61 0.42 4.29
N GLY A 136 -9.58 0.87 5.08
CA GLY A 136 -9.60 2.21 5.66
C GLY A 136 -8.97 2.24 7.05
N ILE A 137 -8.33 3.36 7.40
CA ILE A 137 -7.75 3.59 8.73
C ILE A 137 -8.58 4.63 9.46
N LYS A 138 -8.95 4.34 10.71
CA LYS A 138 -9.65 5.30 11.55
C LYS A 138 -8.77 6.53 11.79
N PRO A 139 -9.22 7.74 11.44
CA PRO A 139 -8.46 8.94 11.67
C PRO A 139 -8.20 9.18 13.16
N VAL A 140 -7.00 9.61 13.51
CA VAL A 140 -6.66 10.06 14.86
C VAL A 140 -6.69 11.59 14.95
N ASP A 141 -6.65 12.27 13.80
CA ASP A 141 -6.76 13.71 13.67
C ASP A 141 -7.34 14.10 12.30
N ALA A 142 -7.53 15.38 12.07
CA ALA A 142 -7.99 15.92 10.79
C ALA A 142 -6.80 16.14 9.83
N ALA A 143 -6.11 15.07 9.44
CA ALA A 143 -4.95 15.15 8.56
C ALA A 143 -5.35 15.50 7.12
N SER A 144 -4.72 16.53 6.56
CA SER A 144 -4.91 16.96 5.17
C SER A 144 -3.98 16.24 4.17
N CYS A 145 -3.10 15.36 4.66
CA CYS A 145 -2.12 14.66 3.82
C CYS A 145 -2.64 13.34 3.25
N TYR A 146 -3.79 12.83 3.72
CA TYR A 146 -4.42 11.60 3.26
C TYR A 146 -5.66 11.88 2.41
N ASP A 147 -5.95 10.98 1.48
CA ASP A 147 -7.26 10.85 0.90
C ASP A 147 -8.22 10.21 1.91
N TYR A 148 -9.50 10.47 1.78
CA TYR A 148 -10.52 9.95 2.68
C TYR A 148 -11.46 8.98 1.96
N VAL A 149 -12.02 8.05 2.72
CA VAL A 149 -13.07 7.13 2.28
C VAL A 149 -14.30 7.37 3.14
N LEU A 150 -15.40 7.74 2.50
CA LEU A 150 -16.73 7.75 3.14
C LEU A 150 -17.34 6.36 2.98
N ARG A 151 -17.83 5.78 4.08
CA ARG A 151 -18.46 4.48 4.10
C ARG A 151 -19.89 4.53 4.66
N ASP A 152 -20.70 3.57 4.23
CA ASP A 152 -21.96 3.21 4.87
C ASP A 152 -21.89 1.71 5.21
N GLY A 153 -21.85 1.38 6.50
CA GLY A 153 -21.52 0.02 6.93
C GLY A 153 -20.14 -0.44 6.43
N GLU A 154 -20.10 -1.47 5.60
CA GLU A 154 -18.88 -1.95 4.95
C GLU A 154 -18.73 -1.43 3.50
N ASP A 155 -19.74 -0.74 2.97
CA ASP A 155 -19.74 -0.26 1.59
C ASP A 155 -18.99 1.08 1.45
N VAL A 156 -18.19 1.21 0.41
CA VAL A 156 -17.55 2.48 0.04
C VAL A 156 -18.56 3.34 -0.73
N VAL A 157 -18.96 4.45 -0.13
CA VAL A 157 -19.85 5.42 -0.77
C VAL A 157 -19.06 6.34 -1.70
N ARG A 158 -17.89 6.81 -1.27
CA ARG A 158 -17.09 7.78 -2.02
C ARG A 158 -15.65 7.87 -1.53
N PHE A 159 -14.72 8.09 -2.47
CA PHE A 159 -13.37 8.56 -2.19
C PHE A 159 -13.31 10.09 -2.31
N ILE A 160 -12.58 10.74 -1.41
CA ILE A 160 -12.41 12.19 -1.38
C ILE A 160 -10.91 12.49 -1.38
N GLU A 161 -10.44 13.18 -2.41
CA GLU A 161 -9.04 13.59 -2.52
C GLU A 161 -8.69 14.64 -1.46
N LYS A 162 -7.51 14.55 -0.89
CA LYS A 162 -6.97 15.43 0.15
C LYS A 162 -7.09 16.94 -0.17
N ILE A 163 -6.95 17.34 -1.43
CA ILE A 163 -7.01 18.74 -1.87
C ILE A 163 -8.43 19.31 -1.71
N LYS A 164 -9.46 18.46 -1.76
CA LYS A 164 -10.88 18.86 -1.67
C LYS A 164 -11.40 18.96 -0.24
N VAL A 165 -10.62 18.49 0.74
CA VAL A 165 -10.97 18.58 2.18
C VAL A 165 -10.67 19.98 2.76
N GLY A 166 -10.26 20.92 1.94
CA GLY A 166 -9.88 22.29 2.32
C GLY A 166 -10.95 22.99 3.16
N GLY A 167 -10.60 23.40 4.36
CA GLY A 167 -11.39 24.22 5.27
C GLY A 167 -12.26 23.47 6.28
N ASN A 168 -12.72 22.25 6.01
CA ASN A 168 -13.60 21.46 6.87
C ASN A 168 -13.07 20.05 7.18
N ALA A 169 -11.75 19.91 7.32
CA ALA A 169 -11.15 18.64 7.77
C ALA A 169 -11.74 18.16 9.13
N LYS A 170 -12.25 19.09 9.96
CA LYS A 170 -12.97 18.75 11.19
C LYS A 170 -14.28 18.00 10.94
N SER A 171 -15.02 18.31 9.88
CA SER A 171 -16.29 17.62 9.58
C SER A 171 -16.06 16.15 9.15
N GLY A 172 -14.95 15.86 8.46
CA GLY A 172 -14.62 14.48 8.08
C GLY A 172 -14.29 13.55 9.24
N TYR A 173 -13.80 14.10 10.36
CA TYR A 173 -13.51 13.32 11.57
C TYR A 173 -14.78 12.86 12.30
N ASP A 174 -15.81 13.72 12.30
CA ASP A 174 -17.08 13.46 13.03
C ASP A 174 -18.08 12.62 12.21
N GLU A 175 -17.92 12.50 10.88
CA GLU A 175 -18.90 11.89 9.97
C GLU A 175 -18.60 10.46 9.53
N GLY A 176 -17.70 9.77 10.22
CA GLY A 176 -17.40 8.35 9.91
C GLY A 176 -16.49 8.13 8.70
N PHE A 177 -15.72 9.12 8.29
CA PHE A 177 -14.69 8.98 7.29
C PHE A 177 -13.51 8.16 7.81
N LEU A 178 -12.89 7.40 6.89
CA LEU A 178 -11.64 6.71 7.12
C LEU A 178 -10.55 7.33 6.24
N TRP A 179 -9.31 7.30 6.68
CA TRP A 179 -8.19 7.55 5.78
C TRP A 179 -8.05 6.42 4.78
N ASN A 180 -7.84 6.74 3.51
CA ASN A 180 -7.49 5.77 2.50
C ASN A 180 -6.04 5.29 2.73
N SER A 181 -5.88 4.05 3.13
CA SER A 181 -4.56 3.46 3.37
C SER A 181 -3.77 3.16 2.09
N GLY A 182 -4.42 3.18 0.92
CA GLY A 182 -3.85 2.70 -0.32
C GLY A 182 -3.73 1.17 -0.40
N MET A 183 -4.38 0.44 0.51
CA MET A 183 -4.39 -1.02 0.52
C MET A 183 -5.73 -1.56 0.01
N TYR A 184 -5.65 -2.51 -0.94
CA TYR A 184 -6.82 -3.08 -1.60
C TYR A 184 -6.66 -4.59 -1.79
N ILE A 185 -7.76 -5.35 -1.72
CA ILE A 185 -7.81 -6.75 -2.16
C ILE A 185 -8.80 -6.86 -3.34
N TYR A 186 -8.33 -7.49 -4.42
CA TYR A 186 -9.06 -7.71 -5.66
C TYR A 186 -9.28 -9.20 -5.89
#